data_e1656ea4b61d210832256a9af210071a
#
_entry.id   e1656ea4b61d210832256a9af210071a
#
_cell.length_a   1.000
_cell.length_b   1.000
_cell.length_c   1.000
_cell.angle_alpha   90.00
_cell.angle_beta   90.00
_cell.angle_gamma   90.00
#
_symmetry.space_group_name_H-M   'P 1'
#
loop_
_entity.id
_entity.type
_entity.pdbx_description
1 polymer ?
#
loop_
_entity_poly.entity_id
_entity_poly.type
_entity_poly.pdbx_seq_one_letter_code
_entity_poly.pdbx_strand_id
1 'polypeptide(L)'
;MSSLMPITELAFLDILNTNFTKGGLSSWLDKNNTFLLRYNTTQKSFEISHFDKSELLYAIAYDCNRFAMAAVESLEYFNTKTILEQGIPWSIIRVYYSTYFAAHAIIRIFGRSSTYINQKQVRKLKDRNLDNQHFNIQKGTCSFSFTEDNISIAHYDNSHKALWNDFHSTLVYIKQNIEKMTASSSIKLKIM
;
A
#
# COMPACT_ATOMS: atom_id res chain seq x y z
N MET A 1 -13.94 8.71 11.98
CA MET A 1 -12.95 8.82 10.90
C MET A 1 -11.61 8.45 11.51
N SER A 2 -11.17 7.20 11.35
CA SER A 2 -9.83 6.80 11.78
C SER A 2 -8.82 7.55 10.94
N SER A 3 -7.94 8.32 11.59
CA SER A 3 -6.80 8.93 10.93
C SER A 3 -5.99 7.80 10.29
N LEU A 4 -5.87 7.80 8.97
CA LEU A 4 -4.80 7.07 8.31
C LEU A 4 -3.52 7.58 8.96
N MET A 5 -2.81 6.72 9.65
CA MET A 5 -1.51 7.09 10.20
C MET A 5 -0.67 7.63 9.04
N PRO A 6 -0.16 8.85 9.12
CA PRO A 6 0.96 9.18 8.28
C PRO A 6 2.10 8.27 8.76
N ILE A 7 2.44 7.26 7.98
CA ILE A 7 3.69 6.50 8.12
C ILE A 7 4.90 7.46 7.97
N THR A 8 4.64 8.72 7.79
CA THR A 8 5.54 9.86 7.65
C THR A 8 6.28 10.24 8.94
N GLU A 9 6.04 9.57 10.05
CA GLU A 9 6.93 9.73 11.19
C GLU A 9 8.29 9.10 10.88
N LEU A 10 9.32 9.77 11.29
CA LEU A 10 10.77 9.55 11.11
C LEU A 10 11.25 8.07 11.05
N ALA A 11 10.51 7.14 11.66
CA ALA A 11 10.76 5.71 11.59
C ALA A 11 10.78 5.14 10.16
N PHE A 12 10.04 5.72 9.20
CA PHE A 12 10.00 5.20 7.83
C PHE A 12 11.29 5.53 7.06
N LEU A 13 11.88 6.69 7.29
CA LEU A 13 13.16 7.08 6.67
C LEU A 13 14.32 6.23 7.21
N ASP A 14 14.33 5.94 8.50
CA ASP A 14 15.35 5.06 9.11
C ASP A 14 15.20 3.62 8.58
N ILE A 15 13.98 3.15 8.38
CA ILE A 15 13.69 1.83 7.82
C ILE A 15 14.13 1.72 6.35
N LEU A 16 13.98 2.76 5.54
CA LEU A 16 14.43 2.76 4.14
C LEU A 16 15.96 2.59 4.00
N ASN A 17 16.73 2.98 5.01
CA ASN A 17 18.19 2.87 5.03
C ASN A 17 18.70 1.52 5.58
N THR A 18 17.85 0.61 6.03
CA THR A 18 18.26 -0.68 6.57
C THR A 18 18.32 -1.76 5.49
N ASN A 19 19.25 -2.74 5.65
CA ASN A 19 19.32 -3.90 4.76
C ASN A 19 18.06 -4.76 4.91
N PHE A 20 17.20 -4.75 3.90
CA PHE A 20 15.92 -5.44 3.87
C PHE A 20 16.08 -6.93 3.61
N THR A 21 16.23 -7.73 4.66
CA THR A 21 16.36 -9.19 4.55
C THR A 21 15.03 -9.95 4.67
N LYS A 22 13.95 -9.28 5.07
CA LYS A 22 12.71 -9.96 5.51
C LYS A 22 11.63 -10.14 4.45
N GLY A 23 11.72 -9.45 3.31
CA GLY A 23 10.71 -9.50 2.22
C GLY A 23 9.48 -8.61 2.48
N GLY A 24 8.60 -8.49 1.48
CA GLY A 24 7.44 -7.60 1.50
C GLY A 24 6.22 -8.13 2.24
N LEU A 25 5.08 -7.44 2.10
CA LEU A 25 3.82 -7.74 2.78
C LEU A 25 3.32 -9.17 2.55
N SER A 26 3.47 -9.69 1.33
CA SER A 26 3.13 -11.09 1.02
C SER A 26 3.96 -12.07 1.86
N SER A 27 5.27 -11.81 2.00
CA SER A 27 6.18 -12.62 2.84
C SER A 27 5.86 -12.48 4.32
N TRP A 28 5.47 -11.28 4.77
CA TRP A 28 5.03 -11.04 6.14
C TRP A 28 3.77 -11.85 6.47
N LEU A 29 2.77 -11.88 5.59
CA LEU A 29 1.59 -12.73 5.74
C LEU A 29 1.94 -14.23 5.83
N ASP A 30 2.95 -14.68 5.10
CA ASP A 30 3.40 -16.07 5.15
C ASP A 30 4.12 -16.44 6.46
N LYS A 31 4.89 -15.54 7.03
CA LYS A 31 5.74 -15.78 8.19
C LYS A 31 5.06 -15.50 9.52
N ASN A 32 4.23 -14.43 9.57
CA ASN A 32 3.60 -14.02 10.81
C ASN A 32 2.48 -15.00 11.23
N ASN A 33 2.55 -15.45 12.49
CA ASN A 33 1.60 -16.41 13.06
C ASN A 33 0.81 -15.86 14.24
N THR A 34 1.01 -14.59 14.60
CA THR A 34 0.46 -14.01 15.83
C THR A 34 -0.81 -13.19 15.63
N PHE A 35 -1.12 -12.79 14.39
CA PHE A 35 -2.27 -11.95 14.12
C PHE A 35 -3.62 -12.69 14.26
N LEU A 36 -4.65 -11.94 14.59
CA LEU A 36 -6.05 -12.37 14.60
C LEU A 36 -6.81 -11.64 13.50
N LEU A 37 -7.77 -12.34 12.87
CA LEU A 37 -8.65 -11.80 11.85
C LEU A 37 -10.08 -11.73 12.38
N ARG A 38 -10.76 -10.60 12.17
CA ARG A 38 -12.19 -10.41 12.47
C ARG A 38 -12.90 -9.79 11.27
N TYR A 39 -14.18 -10.14 11.11
CA TYR A 39 -15.02 -9.48 10.13
C TYR A 39 -15.69 -8.25 10.74
N ASN A 40 -15.49 -7.09 10.12
CA ASN A 40 -16.18 -5.85 10.48
C ASN A 40 -17.46 -5.74 9.65
N THR A 41 -18.61 -5.97 10.27
CA THR A 41 -19.93 -5.95 9.62
C THR A 41 -20.32 -4.57 9.12
N THR A 42 -19.89 -3.50 9.80
CA THR A 42 -20.17 -2.11 9.44
C THR A 42 -19.43 -1.70 8.18
N GLN A 43 -18.14 -2.06 8.07
CA GLN A 43 -17.28 -1.72 6.92
C GLN A 43 -17.30 -2.78 5.84
N LYS A 44 -17.90 -3.96 6.08
CA LYS A 44 -17.89 -5.13 5.20
C LYS A 44 -16.46 -5.52 4.77
N SER A 45 -15.52 -5.42 5.69
CA SER A 45 -14.10 -5.69 5.50
C SER A 45 -13.57 -6.60 6.59
N PHE A 46 -12.42 -7.23 6.35
CA PHE A 46 -11.69 -7.96 7.39
C PHE A 46 -10.67 -7.07 8.06
N GLU A 47 -10.48 -7.24 9.36
CA GLU A 47 -9.51 -6.50 10.14
C GLU A 47 -8.51 -7.46 10.78
N ILE A 48 -7.22 -7.22 10.57
CA ILE A 48 -6.12 -7.90 11.25
C ILE A 48 -5.72 -7.07 12.47
N SER A 49 -5.61 -7.73 13.61
CA SER A 49 -5.13 -7.16 14.86
C SER A 49 -4.08 -8.06 15.52
N HIS A 50 -3.44 -7.61 16.61
CA HIS A 50 -2.44 -8.36 17.36
C HIS A 50 -1.21 -8.78 16.53
N PHE A 51 -0.58 -7.83 15.85
CA PHE A 51 0.60 -8.03 15.03
C PHE A 51 1.78 -7.17 15.52
N ASP A 52 2.99 -7.58 15.17
CA ASP A 52 4.19 -6.76 15.38
C ASP A 52 4.23 -5.62 14.36
N LYS A 53 4.07 -4.39 14.85
CA LYS A 53 4.07 -3.18 14.02
C LYS A 53 5.40 -2.97 13.31
N SER A 54 6.51 -3.26 13.98
CA SER A 54 7.85 -3.05 13.39
C SER A 54 8.09 -4.01 12.23
N GLU A 55 7.74 -5.28 12.36
CA GLU A 55 7.84 -6.25 11.26
C GLU A 55 6.95 -5.88 10.07
N LEU A 56 5.74 -5.38 10.33
CA LEU A 56 4.85 -4.89 9.29
C LEU A 56 5.43 -3.68 8.56
N LEU A 57 5.96 -2.69 9.30
CA LEU A 57 6.59 -1.50 8.72
C LEU A 57 7.79 -1.87 7.84
N TYR A 58 8.64 -2.80 8.27
CA TYR A 58 9.73 -3.32 7.43
C TYR A 58 9.22 -3.96 6.14
N ALA A 59 8.13 -4.72 6.19
CA ALA A 59 7.54 -5.35 5.01
C ALA A 59 6.97 -4.31 4.03
N ILE A 60 6.31 -3.27 4.55
CA ILE A 60 5.77 -2.17 3.74
C ILE A 60 6.90 -1.37 3.11
N ALA A 61 7.94 -1.02 3.88
CA ALA A 61 9.10 -0.28 3.40
C ALA A 61 9.87 -1.05 2.31
N TYR A 62 10.05 -2.37 2.50
CA TYR A 62 10.64 -3.24 1.49
C TYR A 62 9.86 -3.18 0.17
N ASP A 63 8.52 -3.35 0.23
CA ASP A 63 7.69 -3.29 -0.96
C ASP A 63 7.69 -1.89 -1.59
N CYS A 64 7.66 -0.82 -0.78
CA CYS A 64 7.75 0.56 -1.25
C CYS A 64 9.03 0.79 -2.05
N ASN A 65 10.19 0.42 -1.49
CA ASN A 65 11.48 0.55 -2.14
C ASN A 65 11.55 -0.26 -3.45
N ARG A 66 11.11 -1.51 -3.42
CA ARG A 66 11.09 -2.38 -4.60
C ARG A 66 10.25 -1.79 -5.75
N PHE A 67 9.09 -1.23 -5.45
CA PHE A 67 8.24 -0.60 -6.46
C PHE A 67 8.81 0.74 -6.93
N ALA A 68 9.39 1.54 -6.04
CA ALA A 68 10.06 2.79 -6.42
C ALA A 68 11.23 2.52 -7.38
N MET A 69 12.07 1.53 -7.07
CA MET A 69 13.17 1.12 -7.95
C MET A 69 12.66 0.62 -9.30
N ALA A 70 11.62 -0.22 -9.33
CA ALA A 70 11.03 -0.70 -10.58
C ALA A 70 10.44 0.45 -11.43
N ALA A 71 9.89 1.49 -10.80
CA ALA A 71 9.42 2.68 -11.50
C ALA A 71 10.57 3.44 -12.17
N VAL A 72 11.66 3.65 -11.44
CA VAL A 72 12.88 4.34 -11.95
C VAL A 72 13.52 3.52 -13.07
N GLU A 73 13.76 2.23 -12.85
CA GLU A 73 14.35 1.32 -13.84
C GLU A 73 13.54 1.27 -15.14
N SER A 74 12.20 1.33 -15.03
CA SER A 74 11.33 1.38 -16.21
C SER A 74 11.51 2.63 -17.06
N LEU A 75 12.02 3.74 -16.48
CA LEU A 75 12.29 5.01 -17.17
C LEU A 75 13.77 5.23 -17.50
N GLU A 76 14.69 4.56 -16.83
CA GLU A 76 16.14 4.83 -16.94
C GLU A 76 16.65 4.76 -18.38
N TYR A 77 16.08 3.87 -19.19
CA TYR A 77 16.40 3.75 -20.61
C TYR A 77 15.50 4.59 -21.54
N PHE A 78 14.69 5.49 -20.95
CA PHE A 78 13.75 6.29 -21.71
C PHE A 78 14.43 7.55 -22.26
N ASN A 79 15.13 7.41 -23.37
CA ASN A 79 15.72 8.54 -24.09
C ASN A 79 15.28 8.54 -25.56
N THR A 80 15.58 9.62 -26.27
CA THR A 80 15.17 9.82 -27.66
C THR A 80 15.65 8.69 -28.59
N LYS A 81 16.88 8.20 -28.37
CA LYS A 81 17.46 7.10 -29.15
C LYS A 81 16.68 5.80 -28.95
N THR A 82 16.35 5.48 -27.71
CA THR A 82 15.57 4.28 -27.36
C THR A 82 14.16 4.31 -27.97
N ILE A 83 13.53 5.49 -28.02
CA ILE A 83 12.22 5.65 -28.67
C ILE A 83 12.29 5.33 -30.17
N LEU A 84 13.34 5.81 -30.83
CA LEU A 84 13.54 5.56 -32.26
C LEU A 84 13.86 4.09 -32.57
N GLU A 85 14.65 3.43 -31.71
CA GLU A 85 15.06 2.04 -31.90
C GLU A 85 13.97 1.01 -31.51
N GLN A 86 13.23 1.25 -30.42
CA GLN A 86 12.25 0.31 -29.87
C GLN A 86 10.80 0.59 -30.33
N GLY A 87 10.57 1.76 -30.92
CA GLY A 87 9.27 2.22 -31.38
C GLY A 87 8.36 2.77 -30.28
N ILE A 88 7.41 3.58 -30.70
CA ILE A 88 6.43 4.28 -29.85
C ILE A 88 5.62 3.34 -28.95
N PRO A 89 5.11 2.17 -29.43
CA PRO A 89 4.29 1.30 -28.58
C PRO A 89 5.05 0.79 -27.35
N TRP A 90 6.31 0.41 -27.46
CA TRP A 90 7.11 -0.01 -26.29
C TRP A 90 7.38 1.12 -25.32
N SER A 91 7.58 2.32 -25.83
CA SER A 91 7.75 3.51 -25.00
C SER A 91 6.52 3.80 -24.17
N ILE A 92 5.32 3.70 -24.75
CA ILE A 92 4.05 3.86 -24.04
C ILE A 92 3.90 2.79 -22.94
N ILE A 93 4.20 1.52 -23.25
CA ILE A 93 4.14 0.43 -22.28
C ILE A 93 5.07 0.68 -21.09
N ARG A 94 6.30 1.14 -21.34
CA ARG A 94 7.27 1.47 -20.27
C ARG A 94 6.79 2.60 -19.38
N VAL A 95 6.28 3.70 -19.96
CA VAL A 95 5.72 4.82 -19.19
C VAL A 95 4.54 4.35 -18.34
N TYR A 96 3.66 3.52 -18.92
CA TYR A 96 2.55 2.95 -18.17
C TYR A 96 3.01 2.12 -16.96
N TYR A 97 3.97 1.19 -17.13
CA TYR A 97 4.47 0.38 -16.02
C TYR A 97 5.26 1.20 -15.00
N SER A 98 6.03 2.19 -15.42
CA SER A 98 6.68 3.11 -14.49
C SER A 98 5.65 3.83 -13.61
N THR A 99 4.60 4.38 -14.22
CA THR A 99 3.52 5.04 -13.49
C THR A 99 2.78 4.07 -12.56
N TYR A 100 2.54 2.84 -13.02
CA TYR A 100 1.93 1.78 -12.23
C TYR A 100 2.77 1.44 -10.98
N PHE A 101 4.07 1.26 -11.13
CA PHE A 101 4.97 0.99 -10.02
C PHE A 101 5.12 2.19 -9.08
N ALA A 102 5.20 3.41 -9.62
CA ALA A 102 5.21 4.62 -8.81
C ALA A 102 3.94 4.76 -7.95
N ALA A 103 2.77 4.49 -8.52
CA ALA A 103 1.51 4.48 -7.78
C ALA A 103 1.53 3.45 -6.63
N HIS A 104 2.06 2.24 -6.88
CA HIS A 104 2.25 1.23 -5.83
C HIS A 104 3.18 1.70 -4.70
N ALA A 105 4.26 2.42 -5.00
CA ALA A 105 5.14 2.98 -3.99
C ALA A 105 4.44 4.08 -3.18
N ILE A 106 3.78 5.01 -3.86
CA ILE A 106 3.10 6.15 -3.23
C ILE A 106 2.01 5.70 -2.26
N ILE A 107 1.11 4.79 -2.66
CA ILE A 107 0.02 4.36 -1.76
C ILE A 107 0.57 3.73 -0.47
N ARG A 108 1.74 3.07 -0.53
CA ARG A 108 2.39 2.46 0.65
C ARG A 108 2.91 3.48 1.63
N ILE A 109 3.46 4.60 1.15
CA ILE A 109 3.86 5.72 2.00
C ILE A 109 2.67 6.28 2.79
N PHE A 110 1.47 6.22 2.20
CA PHE A 110 0.23 6.70 2.82
C PHE A 110 -0.61 5.60 3.50
N GLY A 111 0.02 4.50 3.89
CA GLY A 111 -0.64 3.45 4.68
C GLY A 111 -1.66 2.63 3.90
N ARG A 112 -1.45 2.44 2.60
CA ARG A 112 -2.27 1.57 1.76
C ARG A 112 -1.40 0.61 0.94
N SER A 113 -1.93 -0.55 0.58
CA SER A 113 -1.23 -1.48 -0.30
C SER A 113 -2.22 -2.29 -1.11
N SER A 114 -2.07 -2.30 -2.42
CA SER A 114 -2.71 -3.28 -3.29
C SER A 114 -1.73 -4.45 -3.49
N THR A 115 -2.08 -5.63 -2.96
CA THR A 115 -1.18 -6.80 -2.92
C THR A 115 -1.93 -8.06 -3.29
N TYR A 116 -1.32 -8.89 -4.14
CA TYR A 116 -1.85 -10.21 -4.47
C TYR A 116 -1.62 -11.19 -3.32
N ILE A 117 -2.68 -11.88 -2.91
CA ILE A 117 -2.62 -12.99 -1.95
C ILE A 117 -2.88 -14.32 -2.65
N ASN A 118 -2.05 -15.30 -2.34
CA ASN A 118 -2.15 -16.64 -2.90
C ASN A 118 -3.05 -17.55 -2.05
N GLN A 119 -3.32 -18.77 -2.54
CA GLN A 119 -4.19 -19.72 -1.86
C GLN A 119 -3.68 -20.16 -0.48
N LYS A 120 -2.35 -20.20 -0.27
CA LYS A 120 -1.76 -20.53 1.03
C LYS A 120 -2.04 -19.42 2.05
N GLN A 121 -1.90 -18.17 1.64
CA GLN A 121 -2.21 -17.01 2.48
C GLN A 121 -3.69 -16.91 2.81
N VAL A 122 -4.57 -17.20 1.84
CA VAL A 122 -6.02 -17.27 2.06
C VAL A 122 -6.37 -18.33 3.13
N ARG A 123 -5.79 -19.53 3.04
CA ARG A 123 -5.98 -20.59 4.07
C ARG A 123 -5.52 -20.10 5.44
N LYS A 124 -4.34 -19.48 5.52
CA LYS A 124 -3.81 -18.95 6.77
C LYS A 124 -4.70 -17.86 7.38
N LEU A 125 -5.22 -16.94 6.56
CA LEU A 125 -6.19 -15.94 7.00
C LEU A 125 -7.46 -16.60 7.53
N LYS A 126 -7.96 -17.64 6.85
CA LYS A 126 -9.13 -18.40 7.28
C LYS A 126 -8.91 -19.08 8.64
N ASP A 127 -7.76 -19.73 8.83
CA ASP A 127 -7.41 -20.41 10.07
C ASP A 127 -7.27 -19.45 11.28
N ARG A 128 -7.04 -18.15 11.00
CA ARG A 128 -6.93 -17.07 11.99
C ARG A 128 -8.21 -16.24 12.15
N ASN A 129 -9.23 -16.56 11.37
CA ASN A 129 -10.51 -15.87 11.46
C ASN A 129 -11.29 -16.33 12.71
N LEU A 130 -11.64 -15.37 13.56
CA LEU A 130 -12.44 -15.62 14.76
C LEU A 130 -13.93 -15.80 14.46
N ASP A 131 -14.37 -15.32 13.28
CA ASP A 131 -15.77 -15.39 12.84
C ASP A 131 -15.87 -16.28 11.58
N ASN A 132 -16.12 -17.58 11.80
CA ASN A 132 -16.19 -18.57 10.73
C ASN A 132 -17.32 -18.36 9.73
N GLN A 133 -18.33 -17.54 10.04
CA GLN A 133 -19.55 -17.40 9.21
C GLN A 133 -19.37 -16.44 8.03
N HIS A 134 -18.42 -15.52 8.08
CA HIS A 134 -18.31 -14.41 7.11
C HIS A 134 -17.04 -14.43 6.27
N PHE A 135 -16.27 -15.54 6.26
CA PHE A 135 -15.02 -15.58 5.51
C PHE A 135 -15.26 -15.69 4.00
N ASN A 136 -15.07 -14.59 3.29
CA ASN A 136 -15.21 -14.49 1.82
C ASN A 136 -13.95 -14.04 1.08
N ILE A 137 -12.80 -13.99 1.76
CA ILE A 137 -11.53 -13.67 1.09
C ILE A 137 -11.13 -14.82 0.18
N GLN A 138 -10.83 -14.49 -1.09
CA GLN A 138 -10.36 -15.41 -2.10
C GLN A 138 -8.94 -15.05 -2.54
N LYS A 139 -8.26 -15.99 -3.23
CA LYS A 139 -6.99 -15.68 -3.90
C LYS A 139 -7.22 -14.56 -4.91
N GLY A 140 -6.32 -13.59 -4.94
CA GLY A 140 -6.45 -12.45 -5.84
C GLY A 140 -5.84 -11.19 -5.24
N THR A 141 -6.19 -10.06 -5.79
CA THR A 141 -5.70 -8.78 -5.30
C THR A 141 -6.56 -8.29 -4.15
N CYS A 142 -5.90 -7.96 -3.04
CA CYS A 142 -6.52 -7.33 -1.89
C CYS A 142 -5.92 -5.94 -1.67
N SER A 143 -6.78 -4.99 -1.32
CA SER A 143 -6.38 -3.71 -0.77
C SER A 143 -6.22 -3.85 0.74
N PHE A 144 -5.09 -3.39 1.24
CA PHE A 144 -4.78 -3.29 2.65
C PHE A 144 -4.75 -1.82 3.04
N SER A 145 -5.45 -1.46 4.10
CA SER A 145 -5.37 -0.13 4.71
C SER A 145 -4.86 -0.26 6.14
N PHE A 146 -3.75 0.41 6.42
CA PHE A 146 -3.05 0.33 7.69
C PHE A 146 -3.47 1.49 8.58
N THR A 147 -3.89 1.18 9.80
CA THR A 147 -4.11 2.13 10.88
C THR A 147 -3.15 1.82 12.01
N GLU A 148 -3.16 2.61 13.06
CA GLU A 148 -2.28 2.42 14.21
C GLU A 148 -2.37 1.02 14.83
N ASP A 149 -3.59 0.47 14.92
CA ASP A 149 -3.85 -0.77 15.64
C ASP A 149 -4.39 -1.91 14.76
N ASN A 150 -4.84 -1.61 13.54
CA ASN A 150 -5.52 -2.56 12.69
C ASN A 150 -5.08 -2.45 11.23
N ILE A 151 -5.19 -3.58 10.52
CA ILE A 151 -5.06 -3.64 9.06
C ILE A 151 -6.41 -4.05 8.51
N SER A 152 -7.02 -3.19 7.71
CA SER A 152 -8.27 -3.51 7.00
C SER A 152 -7.96 -4.16 5.65
N ILE A 153 -8.67 -5.24 5.30
CA ILE A 153 -8.50 -5.97 4.06
C ILE A 153 -9.80 -5.96 3.27
N ALA A 154 -9.74 -5.52 2.01
CA ALA A 154 -10.83 -5.63 1.05
C ALA A 154 -10.37 -6.39 -0.21
N HIS A 155 -11.18 -7.33 -0.69
CA HIS A 155 -10.90 -8.09 -1.91
C HIS A 155 -11.37 -7.31 -3.15
N TYR A 156 -10.62 -7.42 -4.24
CA TYR A 156 -10.97 -6.82 -5.54
C TYR A 156 -10.80 -7.84 -6.67
N ASP A 157 -11.76 -7.87 -7.58
CA ASP A 157 -11.73 -8.75 -8.75
C ASP A 157 -10.69 -8.33 -9.80
N ASN A 158 -10.30 -7.05 -9.80
CA ASN A 158 -9.37 -6.48 -10.77
C ASN A 158 -8.26 -5.69 -10.08
N SER A 159 -7.01 -6.14 -10.26
CA SER A 159 -5.83 -5.57 -9.62
C SER A 159 -5.53 -4.14 -10.06
N HIS A 160 -5.70 -3.82 -11.34
CA HIS A 160 -5.49 -2.47 -11.85
C HIS A 160 -6.53 -1.50 -11.28
N LYS A 161 -7.80 -1.90 -11.28
CA LYS A 161 -8.89 -1.10 -10.70
C LYS A 161 -8.66 -0.87 -9.20
N ALA A 162 -8.23 -1.89 -8.47
CA ALA A 162 -7.91 -1.77 -7.05
C ALA A 162 -6.83 -0.71 -6.81
N LEU A 163 -5.70 -0.82 -7.52
CA LEU A 163 -4.59 0.12 -7.37
C LEU A 163 -5.02 1.56 -7.66
N TRP A 164 -5.69 1.79 -8.78
CA TRP A 164 -6.06 3.16 -9.17
C TRP A 164 -7.12 3.76 -8.25
N ASN A 165 -8.02 2.96 -7.69
CA ASN A 165 -8.97 3.40 -6.65
C ASN A 165 -8.24 3.79 -5.36
N ASP A 166 -7.28 2.98 -4.91
CA ASP A 166 -6.47 3.26 -3.73
C ASP A 166 -5.59 4.50 -3.94
N PHE A 167 -5.01 4.65 -5.13
CA PHE A 167 -4.22 5.82 -5.50
C PHE A 167 -5.06 7.10 -5.52
N HIS A 168 -6.23 7.06 -6.17
CA HIS A 168 -7.16 8.19 -6.17
C HIS A 168 -7.58 8.59 -4.75
N SER A 169 -7.95 7.61 -3.92
CA SER A 169 -8.31 7.85 -2.52
C SER A 169 -7.15 8.46 -1.73
N THR A 170 -5.93 8.07 -2.02
CA THR A 170 -4.71 8.63 -1.42
C THR A 170 -4.51 10.09 -1.83
N LEU A 171 -4.69 10.41 -3.13
CA LEU A 171 -4.60 11.79 -3.61
C LEU A 171 -5.65 12.72 -2.98
N VAL A 172 -6.89 12.23 -2.84
CA VAL A 172 -7.97 12.97 -2.16
C VAL A 172 -7.59 13.24 -0.70
N TYR A 173 -7.04 12.25 -0.01
CA TYR A 173 -6.55 12.41 1.37
C TYR A 173 -5.43 13.45 1.47
N ILE A 174 -4.43 13.41 0.59
CA ILE A 174 -3.33 14.38 0.54
C ILE A 174 -3.89 15.80 0.33
N LYS A 175 -4.76 15.97 -0.65
CA LYS A 175 -5.40 17.26 -0.95
C LYS A 175 -6.10 17.84 0.29
N GLN A 176 -6.95 17.05 0.96
CA GLN A 176 -7.67 17.48 2.15
C GLN A 176 -6.75 17.90 3.30
N ASN A 177 -5.61 17.23 3.48
CA ASN A 177 -4.66 17.60 4.52
C ASN A 177 -3.89 18.87 4.17
N ILE A 178 -3.51 19.08 2.92
CA ILE A 178 -2.88 20.33 2.47
C ILE A 178 -3.85 21.50 2.67
N GLU A 179 -5.12 21.35 2.31
CA GLU A 179 -6.15 22.39 2.50
C GLU A 179 -6.34 22.76 3.98
N LYS A 180 -6.33 21.76 4.88
CA LYS A 180 -6.40 22.00 6.34
C LYS A 180 -5.16 22.74 6.86
N MET A 181 -3.97 22.38 6.40
CA MET A 181 -2.72 23.03 6.81
C MET A 181 -2.68 24.49 6.34
N THR A 182 -3.07 24.77 5.11
CA THR A 182 -3.13 26.15 4.57
C THR A 182 -4.18 27.01 5.27
N ALA A 183 -5.36 26.47 5.57
CA ALA A 183 -6.38 27.14 6.33
C ALA A 183 -5.90 27.50 7.76
N SER A 184 -5.25 26.57 8.44
CA SER A 184 -4.69 26.78 9.78
C SER A 184 -3.57 27.85 9.78
N SER A 185 -2.73 27.87 8.75
CA SER A 185 -1.64 28.86 8.62
C SER A 185 -2.18 30.28 8.35
N SER A 186 -3.24 30.39 7.55
CA SER A 186 -3.88 31.68 7.27
C SER A 186 -4.61 32.29 8.47
N ILE A 187 -5.10 31.45 9.38
CA ILE A 187 -5.70 31.91 10.66
C ILE A 187 -4.63 32.43 11.59
N LYS A 188 -3.46 31.78 11.69
CA LYS A 188 -2.36 32.25 12.53
C LYS A 188 -1.79 33.62 12.10
N LEU A 189 -1.74 33.88 10.80
CA LEU A 189 -1.28 35.17 10.24
C LEU A 189 -2.26 36.33 10.46
N LYS A 190 -3.54 36.04 10.73
CA LYS A 190 -4.56 37.09 11.03
C LYS A 190 -4.66 37.44 12.50
N ILE A 191 -3.99 36.73 13.41
CA ILE A 191 -4.02 36.91 14.85
C ILE A 191 -2.73 37.62 15.36
N MET A 192 -1.75 37.82 14.51
CA MET A 192 -0.55 38.64 14.76
C MET A 192 -0.72 40.02 14.15
#